data_cea10365df164226f05d17d8dffe846d
#
_entry.id   cea10365df164226f05d17d8dffe846d
#
_cell.length_a   1.000
_cell.length_b   1.000
_cell.length_c   1.000
_cell.angle_alpha   90.00
_cell.angle_beta   90.00
_cell.angle_gamma   90.00
#
_symmetry.space_group_name_H-M   'P 1'
#
loop_
_entity.id
_entity.type
_entity.pdbx_description
1 polymer ?
#
loop_
_entity_poly.entity_id
_entity_poly.type
_entity_poly.pdbx_seq_one_letter_code
_entity_poly.pdbx_strand_id
1 'polypeptide(L)'
;WESFPQYLDVLDSSPKAIDIGAQVPHGPLRFYVMGERGADHHAIPSPKEIESMGLLLEESLTAGAMGFTTSRTTKHLSRDGKNTPSLSAKHDELRGLARAMKRAGKGIIEVNSDFGPGEFEIMRMVSEVSGRPLSILLLQTNNSPDLWRQTRDQIHQARIEGMNVNGQVGCRPIVIIMGLETTINPFSTHPK
;
A
#
# COMPACT_ATOMS: atom_id res chain seq x y z
N TRP A 1 -21.93 3.32 -2.87
CA TRP A 1 -21.41 2.14 -3.57
C TRP A 1 -21.07 1.02 -2.59
N GLU A 2 -21.27 -0.20 -3.01
CA GLU A 2 -20.97 -1.40 -2.22
C GLU A 2 -19.71 -2.13 -2.74
N SER A 3 -19.34 -1.89 -4.00
CA SER A 3 -18.18 -2.51 -4.63
C SER A 3 -17.24 -1.48 -5.24
N PHE A 4 -15.99 -1.88 -5.49
CA PHE A 4 -15.01 -1.01 -6.15
C PHE A 4 -15.40 -0.66 -7.60
N PRO A 5 -15.98 -1.58 -8.41
CA PRO A 5 -16.54 -1.20 -9.70
C PRO A 5 -17.58 -0.08 -9.61
N GLN A 6 -18.55 -0.18 -8.69
CA GLN A 6 -19.52 0.89 -8.48
C GLN A 6 -18.88 2.21 -8.04
N TYR A 7 -17.80 2.16 -7.26
CA TYR A 7 -17.04 3.37 -6.93
C TYR A 7 -16.43 4.02 -8.19
N LEU A 8 -15.89 3.21 -9.11
CA LEU A 8 -15.39 3.71 -10.40
C LEU A 8 -16.51 4.34 -11.25
N ASP A 9 -17.72 3.73 -11.27
CA ASP A 9 -18.88 4.30 -11.95
C ASP A 9 -19.28 5.67 -11.39
N VAL A 10 -19.24 5.83 -10.06
CA VAL A 10 -19.48 7.14 -9.40
C VAL A 10 -18.40 8.14 -9.79
N LEU A 11 -17.15 7.74 -9.84
CA LEU A 11 -16.08 8.61 -10.31
C LEU A 11 -16.32 9.00 -11.78
N ASP A 12 -16.68 8.06 -12.64
CA ASP A 12 -16.89 8.32 -14.06
C ASP A 12 -18.07 9.28 -14.31
N SER A 13 -19.15 9.12 -13.58
CA SER A 13 -20.36 9.95 -13.71
C SER A 13 -20.22 11.38 -13.18
N SER A 14 -19.17 11.68 -12.39
CA SER A 14 -18.99 13.00 -11.78
C SER A 14 -18.18 13.94 -12.69
N PRO A 15 -18.57 15.23 -12.86
CA PRO A 15 -17.75 16.20 -13.57
C PRO A 15 -16.37 16.37 -12.93
N LYS A 16 -15.31 16.35 -13.74
CA LYS A 16 -13.92 16.44 -13.28
C LYS A 16 -13.15 17.46 -14.11
N ALA A 17 -12.26 18.20 -13.46
CA ALA A 17 -11.32 19.12 -14.12
C ALA A 17 -10.00 18.45 -14.53
N ILE A 18 -9.73 17.24 -14.00
CA ILE A 18 -8.53 16.43 -14.26
C ILE A 18 -8.93 14.96 -14.40
N ASP A 19 -8.11 14.16 -15.05
CA ASP A 19 -8.27 12.71 -15.06
C ASP A 19 -8.03 12.12 -13.68
N ILE A 20 -8.83 11.12 -13.30
CA ILE A 20 -8.76 10.45 -12.01
C ILE A 20 -8.55 8.96 -12.23
N GLY A 21 -7.53 8.40 -11.57
CA GLY A 21 -7.32 6.97 -11.46
C GLY A 21 -7.35 6.55 -10.00
N ALA A 22 -7.88 5.36 -9.72
CA ALA A 22 -7.98 4.83 -8.38
C ALA A 22 -7.28 3.46 -8.27
N GLN A 23 -6.66 3.21 -7.11
CA GLN A 23 -6.06 1.94 -6.75
C GLN A 23 -6.85 1.29 -5.62
N VAL A 24 -6.85 -0.05 -5.57
CA VAL A 24 -7.50 -0.80 -4.49
C VAL A 24 -6.65 -0.71 -3.22
N PRO A 25 -7.17 -0.12 -2.14
CA PRO A 25 -6.39 0.05 -0.92
C PRO A 25 -6.48 -1.19 -0.02
N HIS A 26 -5.34 -1.69 0.45
CA HIS A 26 -5.23 -2.92 1.24
C HIS A 26 -6.01 -2.89 2.56
N GLY A 27 -5.89 -1.81 3.33
CA GLY A 27 -6.58 -1.68 4.62
C GLY A 27 -8.10 -1.78 4.51
N PRO A 28 -8.76 -0.98 3.66
CA PRO A 28 -10.19 -1.11 3.37
C PRO A 28 -10.60 -2.49 2.85
N LEU A 29 -9.78 -3.13 2.01
CA LEU A 29 -10.04 -4.48 1.52
C LEU A 29 -10.06 -5.51 2.66
N ARG A 30 -9.10 -5.42 3.60
CA ARG A 30 -9.10 -6.23 4.83
C ARG A 30 -10.36 -5.99 5.66
N PHE A 31 -10.72 -4.72 5.87
CA PHE A 31 -11.89 -4.38 6.67
C PHE A 31 -13.19 -4.90 6.03
N TYR A 32 -13.32 -4.78 4.72
CA TYR A 32 -14.50 -5.26 3.99
C TYR A 32 -14.71 -6.78 4.12
N VAL A 33 -13.62 -7.56 4.04
CA VAL A 33 -13.70 -9.03 4.08
C VAL A 33 -13.75 -9.58 5.50
N MET A 34 -12.99 -8.99 6.43
CA MET A 34 -12.79 -9.50 7.80
C MET A 34 -13.66 -8.78 8.84
N GLY A 35 -14.42 -7.74 8.44
CA GLY A 35 -15.17 -6.87 9.35
C GLY A 35 -14.26 -6.12 10.30
N GLU A 36 -14.73 -5.82 11.51
CA GLU A 36 -13.99 -5.08 12.53
C GLU A 36 -12.64 -5.71 12.88
N ARG A 37 -12.56 -7.04 12.82
CA ARG A 37 -11.29 -7.76 13.03
C ARG A 37 -10.23 -7.38 11.98
N GLY A 38 -10.64 -7.02 10.77
CA GLY A 38 -9.76 -6.57 9.70
C GLY A 38 -9.12 -5.21 9.95
N ALA A 39 -9.64 -4.41 10.89
CA ALA A 39 -9.05 -3.15 11.29
C ALA A 39 -7.79 -3.33 12.17
N ASP A 40 -7.62 -4.47 12.81
CA ASP A 40 -6.44 -4.80 13.59
C ASP A 40 -5.33 -5.35 12.67
N HIS A 41 -4.19 -4.64 12.62
CA HIS A 41 -3.05 -5.07 11.79
C HIS A 41 -2.37 -6.36 12.31
N HIS A 42 -2.64 -6.79 13.54
CA HIS A 42 -2.18 -8.07 14.09
C HIS A 42 -3.08 -9.24 13.72
N ALA A 43 -4.32 -8.98 13.31
CA ALA A 43 -5.25 -10.03 12.90
C ALA A 43 -4.73 -10.77 11.65
N ILE A 44 -4.67 -12.09 11.73
CA ILE A 44 -4.25 -12.94 10.63
C ILE A 44 -5.51 -13.41 9.87
N PRO A 45 -5.64 -13.11 8.57
CA PRO A 45 -6.75 -13.61 7.79
C PRO A 45 -6.63 -15.12 7.58
N SER A 46 -7.78 -15.80 7.57
CA SER A 46 -7.86 -17.20 7.16
C SER A 46 -7.59 -17.36 5.66
N PRO A 47 -7.26 -18.57 5.18
CA PRO A 47 -7.09 -18.83 3.75
C PRO A 47 -8.31 -18.42 2.91
N LYS A 48 -9.53 -18.62 3.44
CA LYS A 48 -10.78 -18.21 2.78
C LYS A 48 -10.91 -16.69 2.67
N GLU A 49 -10.52 -15.95 3.70
CA GLU A 49 -10.52 -14.48 3.67
C GLU A 49 -9.48 -13.94 2.70
N ILE A 50 -8.30 -14.56 2.63
CA ILE A 50 -7.26 -14.20 1.62
C ILE A 50 -7.80 -14.44 0.21
N GLU A 51 -8.48 -15.56 -0.02
CA GLU A 51 -9.13 -15.87 -1.30
C GLU A 51 -10.20 -14.82 -1.64
N SER A 52 -11.08 -14.49 -0.69
CA SER A 52 -12.12 -13.47 -0.88
C SER A 52 -11.54 -12.09 -1.20
N MET A 53 -10.51 -11.66 -0.47
CA MET A 53 -9.77 -10.41 -0.79
C MET A 53 -9.17 -10.47 -2.19
N GLY A 54 -8.62 -11.62 -2.59
CA GLY A 54 -8.05 -11.83 -3.91
C GLY A 54 -9.09 -11.71 -5.03
N LEU A 55 -10.28 -12.28 -4.86
CA LEU A 55 -11.37 -12.17 -5.84
C LEU A 55 -11.85 -10.74 -6.01
N LEU A 56 -12.04 -10.00 -4.91
CA LEU A 56 -12.42 -8.59 -4.95
C LEU A 56 -11.35 -7.71 -5.61
N LEU A 57 -10.07 -7.99 -5.36
CA LEU A 57 -8.97 -7.28 -6.02
C LEU A 57 -8.96 -7.56 -7.52
N GLU A 58 -9.14 -8.81 -7.93
CA GLU A 58 -9.20 -9.23 -9.34
C GLU A 58 -10.38 -8.58 -10.07
N GLU A 59 -11.57 -8.57 -9.45
CA GLU A 59 -12.76 -7.87 -9.95
C GLU A 59 -12.49 -6.38 -10.15
N SER A 60 -11.92 -5.74 -9.13
CA SER A 60 -11.60 -4.31 -9.14
C SER A 60 -10.61 -3.94 -10.25
N LEU A 61 -9.55 -4.72 -10.42
CA LEU A 61 -8.58 -4.54 -11.48
C LEU A 61 -9.20 -4.75 -12.87
N THR A 62 -10.09 -5.74 -12.99
CA THR A 62 -10.80 -6.01 -14.25
C THR A 62 -11.72 -4.85 -14.63
N ALA A 63 -12.37 -4.24 -13.64
CA ALA A 63 -13.26 -3.09 -13.81
C ALA A 63 -12.51 -1.78 -14.14
N GLY A 64 -11.19 -1.72 -13.95
CA GLY A 64 -10.40 -0.54 -14.33
C GLY A 64 -9.57 0.08 -13.20
N ALA A 65 -9.49 -0.55 -12.03
CA ALA A 65 -8.55 -0.10 -11.01
C ALA A 65 -7.11 -0.08 -11.54
N MET A 66 -6.37 0.98 -11.24
CA MET A 66 -4.98 1.17 -11.73
C MET A 66 -3.98 0.24 -11.04
N GLY A 67 -4.34 -0.33 -9.90
CA GLY A 67 -3.44 -1.21 -9.15
C GLY A 67 -3.91 -1.51 -7.74
N PHE A 68 -2.97 -1.97 -6.95
CA PHE A 68 -3.12 -2.29 -5.54
C PHE A 68 -2.13 -1.48 -4.72
N THR A 69 -2.59 -0.86 -3.63
CA THR A 69 -1.72 -0.08 -2.75
C THR A 69 -1.74 -0.61 -1.33
N THR A 70 -0.56 -0.64 -0.69
CA THR A 70 -0.43 -1.07 0.70
C THR A 70 0.41 -0.08 1.50
N SER A 71 -0.04 0.17 2.72
CA SER A 71 0.67 1.03 3.68
C SER A 71 1.29 0.17 4.79
N ARG A 72 2.61 0.20 4.88
CA ARG A 72 3.43 -0.57 5.82
C ARG A 72 4.36 0.37 6.60
N THR A 73 3.80 1.51 7.02
CA THR A 73 4.49 2.54 7.80
C THR A 73 3.73 2.83 9.09
N THR A 74 4.47 3.03 10.17
CA THR A 74 3.94 3.47 11.46
C THR A 74 3.47 4.94 11.46
N LYS A 75 3.75 5.68 10.40
CA LYS A 75 3.34 7.09 10.26
C LYS A 75 1.90 7.26 9.82
N HIS A 76 1.28 6.23 9.23
CA HIS A 76 -0.12 6.25 8.86
C HIS A 76 -0.97 5.74 10.03
N LEU A 77 -1.71 6.65 10.62
CA LEU A 77 -2.58 6.38 11.75
C LEU A 77 -4.04 6.68 11.40
N SER A 78 -4.96 5.91 11.99
CA SER A 78 -6.38 6.23 11.98
C SER A 78 -6.65 7.48 12.84
N ARG A 79 -7.88 7.99 12.78
CA ARG A 79 -8.33 9.10 13.65
C ARG A 79 -8.11 8.82 15.14
N ASP A 80 -8.22 7.56 15.54
CA ASP A 80 -8.06 7.12 16.93
C ASP A 80 -6.61 6.76 17.28
N GLY A 81 -5.65 7.12 16.42
CA GLY A 81 -4.22 6.88 16.64
C GLY A 81 -3.77 5.43 16.45
N LYS A 82 -4.63 4.55 15.88
CA LYS A 82 -4.27 3.16 15.60
C LYS A 82 -3.54 3.04 14.27
N ASN A 83 -2.61 2.10 14.19
CA ASN A 83 -1.91 1.79 12.94
C ASN A 83 -2.86 1.30 11.84
N THR A 84 -2.46 1.48 10.58
CA THR A 84 -3.23 0.99 9.43
C THR A 84 -3.36 -0.53 9.45
N PRO A 85 -4.49 -1.09 8.99
CA PRO A 85 -4.74 -2.53 8.98
C PRO A 85 -3.68 -3.36 8.25
N SER A 86 -3.02 -2.79 7.26
CA SER A 86 -2.03 -3.46 6.42
C SER A 86 -0.60 -3.43 6.96
N LEU A 87 -0.33 -2.73 8.10
CA LEU A 87 1.02 -2.49 8.61
C LEU A 87 1.86 -3.77 8.72
N SER A 88 1.31 -4.82 9.30
CA SER A 88 2.04 -6.08 9.53
C SER A 88 1.45 -7.28 8.79
N ALA A 89 0.75 -7.02 7.67
CA ALA A 89 0.22 -8.09 6.81
C ALA A 89 1.30 -9.12 6.46
N LYS A 90 0.97 -10.42 6.63
CA LYS A 90 1.91 -11.54 6.50
C LYS A 90 2.12 -11.94 5.04
N HIS A 91 3.18 -12.70 4.80
CA HIS A 91 3.57 -13.18 3.47
C HIS A 91 2.44 -13.92 2.75
N ASP A 92 1.66 -14.76 3.43
CA ASP A 92 0.60 -15.56 2.80
C ASP A 92 -0.52 -14.67 2.27
N GLU A 93 -0.92 -13.64 3.03
CA GLU A 93 -1.89 -12.64 2.61
C GLU A 93 -1.40 -11.88 1.37
N LEU A 94 -0.21 -11.30 1.45
CA LEU A 94 0.40 -10.54 0.34
C LEU A 94 0.60 -11.43 -0.90
N ARG A 95 1.00 -12.68 -0.72
CA ARG A 95 1.15 -13.66 -1.80
C ARG A 95 -0.19 -14.03 -2.43
N GLY A 96 -1.25 -14.14 -1.63
CA GLY A 96 -2.61 -14.36 -2.12
C GLY A 96 -3.09 -13.22 -3.01
N LEU A 97 -2.90 -11.98 -2.57
CA LEU A 97 -3.22 -10.78 -3.34
C LEU A 97 -2.36 -10.65 -4.61
N ALA A 98 -1.06 -10.96 -4.52
CA ALA A 98 -0.17 -10.99 -5.68
C ALA A 98 -0.63 -12.01 -6.74
N ARG A 99 -1.10 -13.19 -6.33
CA ARG A 99 -1.67 -14.19 -7.27
C ARG A 99 -2.94 -13.68 -7.95
N ALA A 100 -3.81 -12.94 -7.22
CA ALA A 100 -4.99 -12.31 -7.81
C ALA A 100 -4.60 -11.26 -8.87
N MET A 101 -3.61 -10.41 -8.59
CA MET A 101 -3.06 -9.47 -9.57
C MET A 101 -2.47 -10.18 -10.80
N LYS A 102 -1.81 -11.33 -10.60
CA LYS A 102 -1.31 -12.16 -11.70
C LYS A 102 -2.44 -12.66 -12.60
N ARG A 103 -3.54 -13.14 -12.02
CA ARG A 103 -4.71 -13.59 -12.79
C ARG A 103 -5.36 -12.45 -13.57
N ALA A 104 -5.53 -11.29 -12.91
CA ALA A 104 -6.04 -10.09 -13.57
C ALA A 104 -5.13 -9.61 -14.71
N GLY A 105 -3.82 -9.87 -14.66
CA GLY A 105 -2.85 -9.46 -15.66
C GLY A 105 -2.67 -7.94 -15.80
N LYS A 106 -3.17 -7.16 -14.83
CA LYS A 106 -3.26 -5.69 -14.86
C LYS A 106 -2.78 -5.06 -13.56
N GLY A 107 -2.59 -3.75 -13.60
CA GLY A 107 -2.32 -2.90 -12.46
C GLY A 107 -0.85 -2.85 -12.04
N ILE A 108 -0.57 -1.91 -11.16
CA ILE A 108 0.73 -1.71 -10.51
C ILE A 108 0.59 -1.98 -9.01
N ILE A 109 1.70 -2.24 -8.34
CA ILE A 109 1.77 -2.32 -6.89
C ILE A 109 2.41 -1.02 -6.39
N GLU A 110 1.75 -0.35 -5.45
CA GLU A 110 2.31 0.82 -4.81
C GLU A 110 2.48 0.57 -3.32
N VAL A 111 3.65 0.91 -2.77
CA VAL A 111 3.93 0.72 -1.36
C VAL A 111 4.50 1.98 -0.72
N ASN A 112 3.92 2.33 0.42
CA ASN A 112 4.52 3.23 1.38
C ASN A 112 4.96 2.40 2.60
N SER A 113 6.26 2.33 2.86
CA SER A 113 6.83 1.53 3.95
C SER A 113 7.93 2.31 4.66
N ASP A 114 8.17 1.96 5.92
CA ASP A 114 9.36 2.41 6.67
C ASP A 114 10.63 1.66 6.26
N PHE A 115 10.53 0.66 5.40
CA PHE A 115 11.62 -0.15 4.85
C PHE A 115 12.62 -0.64 5.92
N GLY A 116 12.10 -1.14 7.03
CA GLY A 116 12.90 -1.87 8.00
C GLY A 116 13.50 -3.18 7.42
N PRO A 117 14.32 -3.88 8.19
CA PRO A 117 14.97 -5.11 7.74
C PRO A 117 13.98 -6.13 7.13
N GLY A 118 14.30 -6.64 5.94
CA GLY A 118 13.50 -7.63 5.22
C GLY A 118 12.26 -7.10 4.48
N GLU A 119 11.93 -5.84 4.63
CA GLU A 119 10.71 -5.28 4.04
C GLU A 119 10.80 -5.19 2.50
N PHE A 120 11.96 -4.82 1.96
CA PHE A 120 12.17 -4.79 0.52
C PHE A 120 11.96 -6.18 -0.11
N GLU A 121 12.44 -7.24 0.54
CA GLU A 121 12.30 -8.62 0.06
C GLU A 121 10.82 -9.09 0.05
N ILE A 122 10.01 -8.61 1.00
CA ILE A 122 8.57 -8.87 1.00
C ILE A 122 7.92 -8.23 -0.24
N MET A 123 8.24 -6.98 -0.53
CA MET A 123 7.69 -6.28 -1.68
C MET A 123 8.21 -6.84 -3.00
N ARG A 124 9.47 -7.24 -3.04
CA ARG A 124 10.07 -7.98 -4.15
C ARG A 124 9.27 -9.25 -4.45
N MET A 125 9.00 -10.07 -3.44
CA MET A 125 8.18 -11.29 -3.59
C MET A 125 6.79 -10.97 -4.17
N VAL A 126 6.13 -9.88 -3.72
CA VAL A 126 4.81 -9.49 -4.25
C VAL A 126 4.89 -9.14 -5.74
N SER A 127 5.91 -8.40 -6.16
CA SER A 127 6.14 -8.07 -7.57
C SER A 127 6.47 -9.32 -8.41
N GLU A 128 7.34 -10.19 -7.94
CA GLU A 128 7.71 -11.43 -8.62
C GLU A 128 6.50 -12.38 -8.81
N VAL A 129 5.72 -12.61 -7.75
CA VAL A 129 4.55 -13.49 -7.79
C VAL A 129 3.46 -12.94 -8.70
N SER A 130 3.23 -11.63 -8.66
CA SER A 130 2.20 -10.98 -9.48
C SER A 130 2.64 -10.77 -10.93
N GLY A 131 3.94 -10.64 -11.19
CA GLY A 131 4.48 -10.18 -12.46
C GLY A 131 4.13 -8.72 -12.76
N ARG A 132 3.80 -7.92 -11.73
CA ARG A 132 3.37 -6.52 -11.89
C ARG A 132 4.46 -5.55 -11.45
N PRO A 133 4.49 -4.35 -12.06
CA PRO A 133 5.41 -3.30 -11.65
C PRO A 133 5.24 -2.95 -10.17
N LEU A 134 6.35 -2.64 -9.52
CA LEU A 134 6.40 -2.19 -8.13
C LEU A 134 6.83 -0.72 -8.07
N SER A 135 6.03 0.10 -7.43
CA SER A 135 6.31 1.51 -7.15
C SER A 135 6.54 1.70 -5.65
N ILE A 136 7.69 2.22 -5.28
CA ILE A 136 8.13 2.40 -3.90
C ILE A 136 8.22 3.89 -3.60
N LEU A 137 7.57 4.33 -2.54
CA LEU A 137 7.77 5.70 -2.03
C LEU A 137 9.19 5.81 -1.45
N LEU A 138 10.05 6.55 -2.12
CA LEU A 138 11.45 6.72 -1.74
C LEU A 138 11.66 8.09 -1.09
N LEU A 139 11.81 8.09 0.23
CA LEU A 139 11.95 9.29 1.04
C LEU A 139 13.23 9.27 1.88
N GLN A 140 13.81 10.44 2.05
CA GLN A 140 14.79 10.68 3.12
C GLN A 140 14.05 11.15 4.37
N THR A 141 14.35 10.54 5.51
CA THR A 141 13.78 10.92 6.80
C THR A 141 14.88 11.26 7.81
N ASN A 142 14.60 12.16 8.74
CA ASN A 142 15.58 12.57 9.75
C ASN A 142 15.99 11.42 10.67
N ASN A 143 15.05 10.51 10.96
CA ASN A 143 15.30 9.36 11.85
C ASN A 143 16.18 8.27 11.20
N SER A 144 16.22 8.23 9.87
CA SER A 144 17.00 7.26 9.10
C SER A 144 17.56 7.93 7.85
N PRO A 145 18.54 8.85 8.00
CA PRO A 145 18.97 9.75 6.92
C PRO A 145 19.59 9.03 5.72
N ASP A 146 20.11 7.81 5.90
CA ASP A 146 20.77 7.05 4.84
C ASP A 146 19.95 5.88 4.29
N LEU A 147 18.78 5.58 4.89
CA LEU A 147 17.93 4.46 4.45
C LEU A 147 17.51 4.56 2.98
N TRP A 148 17.24 5.79 2.50
CA TRP A 148 16.90 5.99 1.10
C TRP A 148 18.01 5.55 0.12
N ARG A 149 19.29 5.64 0.52
CA ARG A 149 20.42 5.17 -0.30
C ARG A 149 20.38 3.65 -0.43
N GLN A 150 20.17 2.95 0.68
CA GLN A 150 20.05 1.50 0.70
C GLN A 150 18.86 1.03 -0.14
N THR A 151 17.69 1.67 0.03
CA THR A 151 16.49 1.34 -0.76
C THR A 151 16.70 1.62 -2.25
N ARG A 152 17.35 2.74 -2.61
CA ARG A 152 17.74 3.04 -4.00
C ARG A 152 18.63 1.96 -4.59
N ASP A 153 19.63 1.51 -3.83
CA ASP A 153 20.57 0.49 -4.30
C ASP A 153 19.88 -0.87 -4.46
N GLN A 154 18.95 -1.22 -3.58
CA GLN A 154 18.08 -2.40 -3.72
C GLN A 154 17.17 -2.30 -4.97
N ILE A 155 16.58 -1.13 -5.23
CA ILE A 155 15.81 -0.88 -6.46
C ILE A 155 16.70 -1.07 -7.69
N HIS A 156 17.90 -0.50 -7.67
CA HIS A 156 18.85 -0.60 -8.79
C HIS A 156 19.23 -2.06 -9.06
N GLN A 157 19.55 -2.80 -8.00
CA GLN A 157 19.89 -4.23 -8.11
C GLN A 157 18.72 -5.05 -8.66
N ALA A 158 17.49 -4.85 -8.15
CA ALA A 158 16.31 -5.52 -8.64
C ALA A 158 16.06 -5.24 -10.14
N ARG A 159 16.34 -4.02 -10.60
CA ARG A 159 16.23 -3.67 -12.04
C ARG A 159 17.29 -4.39 -12.89
N ILE A 160 18.52 -4.52 -12.41
CA ILE A 160 19.56 -5.30 -13.09
C ILE A 160 19.11 -6.77 -13.23
N GLU A 161 18.39 -7.30 -12.25
CA GLU A 161 17.81 -8.64 -12.25
C GLU A 161 16.54 -8.78 -13.10
N GLY A 162 16.14 -7.72 -13.79
CA GLY A 162 15.01 -7.71 -14.73
C GLY A 162 13.65 -7.38 -14.12
N MET A 163 13.59 -6.96 -12.86
CA MET A 163 12.35 -6.53 -12.23
C MET A 163 11.95 -5.11 -12.64
N ASN A 164 10.65 -4.89 -12.82
CA ASN A 164 10.10 -3.55 -13.03
C ASN A 164 9.80 -2.88 -11.69
N VAL A 165 10.82 -2.28 -11.08
CA VAL A 165 10.73 -1.58 -9.79
C VAL A 165 11.13 -0.12 -9.98
N ASN A 166 10.36 0.80 -9.42
CA ASN A 166 10.60 2.24 -9.51
C ASN A 166 10.48 2.88 -8.12
N GLY A 167 11.36 3.85 -7.84
CA GLY A 167 11.27 4.72 -6.67
C GLY A 167 10.54 6.02 -7.03
N GLN A 168 9.52 6.38 -6.27
CA GLN A 168 8.84 7.66 -6.39
C GLN A 168 9.43 8.64 -5.39
N VAL A 169 9.93 9.76 -5.90
CA VAL A 169 10.49 10.85 -5.11
C VAL A 169 9.60 12.07 -5.27
N GLY A 170 9.31 12.75 -4.16
CA GLY A 170 8.58 14.03 -4.19
C GLY A 170 9.32 15.06 -5.05
N CYS A 171 8.61 15.70 -5.99
CA CYS A 171 9.18 16.74 -6.85
C CYS A 171 9.38 18.09 -6.14
N ARG A 172 9.04 18.18 -4.87
CA ARG A 172 9.13 19.36 -4.00
C ARG A 172 9.40 18.94 -2.56
N PRO A 173 9.84 19.87 -1.68
CA PRO A 173 9.96 19.60 -0.25
C PRO A 173 8.64 19.06 0.32
N ILE A 174 8.73 18.04 1.16
CA ILE A 174 7.57 17.49 1.86
C ILE A 174 7.24 18.43 2.99
N VAL A 175 6.00 18.93 2.99
CA VAL A 175 5.46 19.78 4.03
C VAL A 175 4.33 19.05 4.73
N ILE A 176 4.39 18.99 6.06
CA ILE A 176 3.34 18.41 6.89
C ILE A 176 2.76 19.55 7.72
N ILE A 177 1.45 19.78 7.57
CA ILE A 177 0.73 20.70 8.45
C ILE A 177 0.31 19.91 9.68
N MET A 178 0.75 20.37 10.85
CA MET A 178 0.49 19.72 12.12
C MET A 178 -0.29 20.66 13.05
N GLY A 179 -1.09 20.09 13.94
CA GLY A 179 -1.78 20.79 15.02
C GLY A 179 -1.72 19.96 16.30
N LEU A 180 -1.88 20.59 17.45
CA LEU A 180 -1.82 19.92 18.75
C LEU A 180 -2.90 18.83 18.91
N GLU A 181 -4.02 18.97 18.21
CA GLU A 181 -5.15 18.03 18.22
C GLU A 181 -5.03 16.93 17.13
N THR A 182 -3.96 16.95 16.32
CA THR A 182 -3.74 15.92 15.30
C THR A 182 -3.05 14.70 15.90
N THR A 183 -3.21 13.53 15.24
CA THR A 183 -2.62 12.26 15.67
C THR A 183 -1.08 12.27 15.65
N ILE A 184 -0.49 13.15 14.85
CA ILE A 184 0.96 13.40 14.81
C ILE A 184 1.19 14.90 14.98
N ASN A 185 1.99 15.27 15.96
CA ASN A 185 2.40 16.65 16.22
C ASN A 185 3.83 16.68 16.76
N PRO A 186 4.48 17.88 16.82
CA PRO A 186 5.88 18.00 17.26
C PRO A 186 6.16 17.47 18.68
N PHE A 187 5.12 17.35 19.51
CA PHE A 187 5.23 16.93 20.91
C PHE A 187 4.81 15.47 21.13
N SER A 188 4.29 14.77 20.12
CA SER A 188 3.78 13.39 20.27
C SER A 188 4.84 12.39 20.75
N THR A 189 6.12 12.66 20.49
CA THR A 189 7.27 11.85 20.90
C THR A 189 8.12 12.52 21.98
N HIS A 190 7.70 13.66 22.52
CA HIS A 190 8.46 14.37 23.55
C HIS A 190 8.39 13.57 24.86
N PRO A 191 9.53 13.27 25.52
CA PRO A 191 9.52 12.64 26.83
C PRO A 191 8.83 13.59 27.84
N LYS A 192 7.95 13.04 28.65
CA LYS A 192 7.25 13.76 29.72
C LYS A 192 8.21 14.11 30.86
#